data_63f6511243e9a9f4af3babf3e25d58e5
#
_entry.id   63f6511243e9a9f4af3babf3e25d58e5
#
_cell.length_a   1.000
_cell.length_b   1.000
_cell.length_c   1.000
_cell.angle_alpha   90.00
_cell.angle_beta   90.00
_cell.angle_gamma   90.00
#
_symmetry.space_group_name_H-M   'P 1'
#
loop_
_entity.id
_entity.type
_entity.pdbx_description
1 polymer ?
#
loop_
_entity_poly.entity_id
_entity_poly.type
_entity_poly.pdbx_seq_one_letter_code
_entity_poly.pdbx_strand_id
1 'polypeptide(L)'
;MDTRWTQLYQEAKQVLHLRNISEWIVAGGVAAAIESASGKIYTGICVDSACSLGICAERNAIFNMLTNGEQEIKRVIAINSDGKALPPCGACRELMTQLMPEHYSEIEIMLDYEKDEVVTLGELTPNWWI
;
A
#
# COMPACT_ATOMS: atom_id res chain seq x y z
N MET A 1 7.58 10.85 -15.52
CA MET A 1 7.31 10.00 -14.32
C MET A 1 8.58 9.29 -13.92
N ASP A 2 8.83 9.23 -12.61
CA ASP A 2 9.96 8.48 -12.06
C ASP A 2 9.79 6.98 -12.39
N THR A 3 10.85 6.34 -12.88
CA THR A 3 10.82 4.92 -13.23
C THR A 3 10.51 4.01 -12.05
N ARG A 4 10.77 4.45 -10.81
CA ARG A 4 10.41 3.68 -9.61
C ARG A 4 8.89 3.51 -9.50
N TRP A 5 8.11 4.54 -9.84
CA TRP A 5 6.65 4.41 -9.83
C TRP A 5 6.16 3.41 -10.86
N THR A 6 6.80 3.37 -12.03
CA THR A 6 6.49 2.37 -13.06
C THR A 6 6.76 0.96 -12.57
N GLN A 7 7.90 0.75 -11.89
CA GLN A 7 8.24 -0.55 -11.30
C GLN A 7 7.24 -0.95 -10.23
N LEU A 8 6.90 -0.03 -9.32
CA LEU A 8 5.92 -0.29 -8.27
C LEU A 8 4.55 -0.67 -8.85
N TYR A 9 4.11 0.08 -9.86
CA TYR A 9 2.84 -0.21 -10.54
C TYR A 9 2.84 -1.62 -11.14
N GLN A 10 3.90 -1.98 -11.84
CA GLN A 10 4.01 -3.28 -12.47
C GLN A 10 4.07 -4.42 -11.45
N GLU A 11 4.79 -4.23 -10.35
CA GLU A 11 4.84 -5.23 -9.28
C GLU A 11 3.46 -5.43 -8.64
N ALA A 12 2.73 -4.34 -8.39
CA ALA A 12 1.36 -4.44 -7.89
C ALA A 12 0.45 -5.16 -8.88
N LYS A 13 0.57 -4.85 -10.17
CA LYS A 13 -0.24 -5.50 -11.22
C LYS A 13 0.00 -7.01 -11.29
N GLN A 14 1.21 -7.46 -11.03
CA GLN A 14 1.54 -8.90 -11.09
C GLN A 14 0.76 -9.71 -10.07
N VAL A 15 0.43 -9.13 -8.91
CA VAL A 15 -0.29 -9.82 -7.85
C VAL A 15 -1.78 -9.45 -7.81
N LEU A 16 -2.20 -8.51 -8.65
CA LEU A 16 -3.60 -8.08 -8.75
C LEU A 16 -4.40 -9.17 -9.46
N HIS A 17 -5.21 -9.90 -8.72
CA HIS A 17 -6.02 -10.98 -9.25
C HIS A 17 -7.19 -11.25 -8.30
N LEU A 18 -8.34 -10.63 -8.58
CA LEU A 18 -9.56 -10.86 -7.79
C LEU A 18 -9.98 -12.33 -7.95
N ARG A 19 -10.12 -13.02 -6.83
CA ARG A 19 -10.50 -14.43 -6.84
C ARG A 19 -11.20 -14.85 -5.56
N ASN A 20 -12.10 -15.81 -5.69
CA ASN A 20 -12.72 -16.47 -4.56
C ASN A 20 -11.80 -17.59 -4.10
N ILE A 21 -11.38 -17.55 -2.84
CA ILE A 21 -10.53 -18.57 -2.25
C ILE A 21 -11.38 -19.66 -1.63
N SER A 22 -12.43 -19.27 -0.91
CA SER A 22 -13.34 -20.17 -0.22
C SER A 22 -14.69 -19.49 -0.09
N GLU A 23 -15.64 -20.15 0.54
CA GLU A 23 -16.95 -19.57 0.87
C GLU A 23 -16.81 -18.28 1.67
N TRP A 24 -15.74 -18.14 2.46
CA TRP A 24 -15.56 -17.04 3.41
C TRP A 24 -14.52 -16.01 2.97
N ILE A 25 -13.67 -16.35 2.00
CA ILE A 25 -12.52 -15.49 1.66
C ILE A 25 -12.50 -15.12 0.19
N VAL A 26 -12.43 -13.82 -0.08
CA VAL A 26 -12.17 -13.24 -1.39
C VAL A 26 -10.87 -12.46 -1.29
N ALA A 27 -9.99 -12.58 -2.27
CA ALA A 27 -8.68 -11.92 -2.23
C ALA A 27 -8.30 -11.29 -3.57
N GLY A 28 -7.42 -10.32 -3.53
CA GLY A 28 -6.73 -9.82 -4.72
C GLY A 28 -7.46 -8.75 -5.52
N GLY A 29 -8.56 -8.20 -5.01
CA GLY A 29 -9.27 -7.11 -5.69
C GLY A 29 -8.53 -5.77 -5.65
N VAL A 30 -7.62 -5.62 -4.69
CA VAL A 30 -6.69 -4.49 -4.60
C VAL A 30 -5.30 -5.08 -4.37
N ALA A 31 -4.30 -4.51 -5.02
CA ALA A 31 -2.91 -4.88 -4.83
C ALA A 31 -2.09 -3.65 -4.51
N ALA A 32 -1.10 -3.80 -3.64
CA ALA A 32 -0.21 -2.72 -3.25
C ALA A 32 1.23 -3.11 -3.48
N ALA A 33 2.07 -2.11 -3.76
CA ALA A 33 3.51 -2.24 -3.79
C ALA A 33 4.12 -1.13 -2.97
N ILE A 34 5.11 -1.48 -2.17
CA ILE A 34 5.81 -0.57 -1.28
C ILE A 34 7.29 -0.63 -1.60
N GLU A 35 7.90 0.54 -1.77
CA GLU A 35 9.35 0.65 -1.84
C GLU A 35 9.87 0.99 -0.46
N SER A 36 10.77 0.15 0.06
CA SER A 36 11.45 0.41 1.32
C SER A 36 12.60 1.40 1.13
N ALA A 37 13.15 1.89 2.23
CA ALA A 37 14.29 2.82 2.20
C ALA A 37 15.51 2.20 1.50
N SER A 38 15.66 0.88 1.52
CA SER A 38 16.76 0.19 0.83
C SER A 38 16.54 0.06 -0.68
N GLY A 39 15.36 0.41 -1.17
CA GLY A 39 15.00 0.28 -2.59
C GLY A 39 14.35 -1.04 -2.97
N LYS A 40 14.12 -1.94 -2.00
CA LYS A 40 13.40 -3.19 -2.26
C LYS A 40 11.91 -2.93 -2.35
N ILE A 41 11.22 -3.74 -3.15
CA ILE A 41 9.77 -3.65 -3.35
C ILE A 41 9.10 -4.84 -2.68
N TYR A 42 8.08 -4.55 -1.89
CA TYR A 42 7.25 -5.55 -1.21
C TYR A 42 5.81 -5.38 -1.66
N THR A 43 5.15 -6.48 -1.98
CA THR A 43 3.76 -6.45 -2.45
C THR A 43 2.82 -7.10 -1.44
N GLY A 44 1.55 -6.76 -1.55
CA GLY A 44 0.49 -7.37 -0.79
C GLY A 44 -0.83 -7.21 -1.51
N ILE A 45 -1.77 -8.09 -1.22
CA ILE A 45 -3.13 -8.04 -1.77
C ILE A 45 -4.12 -7.86 -0.63
N CYS A 46 -5.30 -7.33 -0.96
CA CYS A 46 -6.38 -7.28 0.03
C CYS A 46 -6.97 -8.68 0.22
N VAL A 47 -7.43 -8.94 1.42
CA VAL A 47 -8.13 -10.17 1.77
C VAL A 47 -9.41 -9.78 2.51
N ASP A 48 -10.55 -10.21 1.99
CA ASP A 48 -11.86 -9.99 2.60
C ASP A 48 -12.33 -11.28 3.25
N SER A 49 -12.75 -11.19 4.50
CA SER A 49 -13.17 -12.34 5.27
C SER A 49 -14.18 -11.93 6.32
N ALA A 50 -14.72 -12.91 7.04
CA ALA A 50 -15.62 -12.66 8.16
C ALA A 50 -14.81 -12.29 9.42
N CYS A 51 -15.51 -11.80 10.44
CA CYS A 51 -14.97 -11.53 11.79
C CYS A 51 -13.83 -10.52 11.83
N SER A 52 -13.82 -9.56 10.91
CA SER A 52 -12.80 -8.51 10.82
C SER A 52 -11.38 -9.05 10.67
N LEU A 53 -11.23 -10.25 10.14
CA LEU A 53 -9.91 -10.87 9.92
C LEU A 53 -9.24 -10.40 8.65
N GLY A 54 -9.99 -9.75 7.75
CA GLY A 54 -9.47 -9.25 6.49
C GLY A 54 -8.44 -8.14 6.66
N ILE A 55 -7.77 -7.82 5.56
CA ILE A 55 -6.71 -6.81 5.58
C ILE A 55 -6.67 -6.05 4.26
N CYS A 56 -6.32 -4.76 4.31
CA CYS A 56 -6.05 -3.98 3.12
C CYS A 56 -4.72 -4.39 2.48
N ALA A 57 -4.62 -4.22 1.18
CA ALA A 57 -3.42 -4.57 0.41
C ALA A 57 -2.18 -3.86 0.95
N GLU A 58 -2.29 -2.58 1.29
CA GLU A 58 -1.15 -1.80 1.80
C GLU A 58 -0.62 -2.35 3.11
N ARG A 59 -1.51 -2.69 4.05
CA ARG A 59 -1.06 -3.26 5.33
C ARG A 59 -0.43 -4.64 5.14
N ASN A 60 -0.97 -5.44 4.21
CA ASN A 60 -0.38 -6.74 3.90
C ASN A 60 1.03 -6.57 3.33
N ALA A 61 1.24 -5.61 2.44
CA ALA A 61 2.56 -5.28 1.91
C ALA A 61 3.51 -4.80 3.02
N ILE A 62 3.01 -3.98 3.95
CA ILE A 62 3.80 -3.51 5.09
C ILE A 62 4.24 -4.68 5.98
N PHE A 63 3.33 -5.61 6.25
CA PHE A 63 3.66 -6.79 7.06
C PHE A 63 4.68 -7.69 6.35
N ASN A 64 4.60 -7.80 5.01
CA ASN A 64 5.60 -8.49 4.22
C ASN A 64 6.97 -7.83 4.37
N MET A 65 7.02 -6.49 4.26
CA MET A 65 8.25 -5.72 4.46
C MET A 65 8.83 -5.96 5.87
N LEU A 66 7.99 -5.88 6.90
CA LEU A 66 8.40 -6.10 8.29
C LEU A 66 8.93 -7.53 8.49
N THR A 67 8.27 -8.52 7.89
CA THR A 67 8.70 -9.91 7.96
C THR A 67 10.10 -10.09 7.39
N ASN A 68 10.45 -9.29 6.38
CA ASN A 68 11.77 -9.33 5.75
C ASN A 68 12.79 -8.40 6.41
N GLY A 69 12.48 -7.87 7.58
CA GLY A 69 13.43 -7.11 8.41
C GLY A 69 13.58 -5.64 8.09
N GLU A 70 12.72 -5.09 7.22
CA GLU A 70 12.73 -3.66 6.92
C GLU A 70 11.54 -2.97 7.55
N GLN A 71 11.67 -1.68 7.86
CA GLN A 71 10.65 -0.96 8.61
C GLN A 71 10.45 0.48 8.16
N GLU A 72 11.15 0.92 7.11
CA GLU A 72 11.01 2.29 6.60
C GLU A 72 10.49 2.27 5.17
N ILE A 73 9.38 2.99 4.97
CA ILE A 73 8.68 3.10 3.69
C ILE A 73 9.11 4.38 3.00
N LYS A 74 9.41 4.28 1.71
CA LYS A 74 9.70 5.44 0.87
C LYS A 74 8.50 5.80 -0.02
N ARG A 75 7.91 4.81 -0.71
CA ARG A 75 6.81 5.03 -1.65
C ARG A 75 5.76 3.94 -1.53
N VAL A 76 4.50 4.32 -1.74
CA VAL A 76 3.37 3.38 -1.68
C VAL A 76 2.46 3.62 -2.89
N ILE A 77 2.06 2.54 -3.55
CA ILE A 77 0.97 2.56 -4.53
C ILE A 77 0.03 1.40 -4.24
N ALA A 78 -1.26 1.65 -4.33
CA ALA A 78 -2.28 0.59 -4.32
C ALA A 78 -3.17 0.78 -5.53
N ILE A 79 -3.54 -0.31 -6.19
CA ILE A 79 -4.37 -0.26 -7.38
C ILE A 79 -5.57 -1.19 -7.25
N ASN A 80 -6.70 -0.76 -7.82
CA ASN A 80 -7.93 -1.57 -7.85
C ASN A 80 -7.95 -2.50 -9.06
N SER A 81 -9.05 -3.24 -9.23
CA SER A 81 -9.20 -4.22 -10.32
C SER A 81 -9.12 -3.60 -11.71
N ASP A 82 -9.40 -2.29 -11.83
CA ASP A 82 -9.27 -1.56 -13.10
C ASP A 82 -7.86 -1.04 -13.31
N GLY A 83 -6.93 -1.31 -12.39
CA GLY A 83 -5.56 -0.83 -12.46
C GLY A 83 -5.40 0.63 -12.09
N LYS A 84 -6.39 1.23 -11.42
CA LYS A 84 -6.34 2.64 -10.99
C LYS A 84 -5.82 2.76 -9.58
N ALA A 85 -4.97 3.75 -9.33
CA ALA A 85 -4.43 4.01 -8.02
C ALA A 85 -5.52 4.48 -7.05
N LEU A 86 -5.38 4.08 -5.79
CA LEU A 86 -6.30 4.43 -4.70
C LEU A 86 -5.50 5.07 -3.55
N PRO A 87 -6.06 6.08 -2.88
CA PRO A 87 -5.45 6.54 -1.64
C PRO A 87 -5.59 5.47 -0.55
N PRO A 88 -4.66 5.41 0.42
CA PRO A 88 -4.77 4.45 1.51
C PRO A 88 -5.95 4.76 2.41
N CYS A 89 -6.59 3.72 2.94
CA CYS A 89 -7.69 3.88 3.90
C CYS A 89 -7.15 4.39 5.24
N GLY A 90 -8.06 4.78 6.14
CA GLY A 90 -7.68 5.31 7.45
C GLY A 90 -6.81 4.36 8.27
N ALA A 91 -7.13 3.06 8.26
CA ALA A 91 -6.35 2.06 8.99
C ALA A 91 -4.91 1.95 8.44
N CYS A 92 -4.75 2.03 7.11
CA CYS A 92 -3.42 1.99 6.50
C CYS A 92 -2.62 3.26 6.81
N ARG A 93 -3.28 4.43 6.80
CA ARG A 93 -2.63 5.69 7.20
C ARG A 93 -2.18 5.61 8.65
N GLU A 94 -3.03 5.09 9.53
CA GLU A 94 -2.72 4.93 10.95
C GLU A 94 -1.50 4.01 11.15
N LEU A 95 -1.46 2.87 10.46
CA LEU A 95 -0.33 1.95 10.59
C LEU A 95 0.97 2.61 10.14
N MET A 96 0.94 3.34 9.01
CA MET A 96 2.14 4.01 8.50
C MET A 96 2.66 5.10 9.45
N THR A 97 1.75 5.85 10.09
CA THR A 97 2.17 6.88 11.06
C THR A 97 2.79 6.25 12.29
N GLN A 98 2.21 5.14 12.79
CA GLN A 98 2.76 4.43 13.94
C GLN A 98 4.09 3.74 13.64
N LEU A 99 4.26 3.30 12.40
CA LEU A 99 5.50 2.64 11.96
C LEU A 99 6.68 3.61 11.92
N MET A 100 6.42 4.84 11.46
CA MET A 100 7.47 5.85 11.26
C MET A 100 7.07 7.18 11.93
N PRO A 101 6.92 7.20 13.27
CA PRO A 101 6.30 8.35 13.95
C PRO A 101 7.07 9.65 13.79
N GLU A 102 8.38 9.60 13.54
CA GLU A 102 9.21 10.81 13.43
C GLU A 102 9.27 11.35 12.00
N HIS A 103 8.94 10.53 10.99
CA HIS A 103 9.09 10.97 9.60
C HIS A 103 8.07 10.32 8.63
N TYR A 104 6.92 9.87 9.14
CA TYR A 104 5.85 9.35 8.27
C TYR A 104 5.39 10.37 7.24
N SER A 105 5.51 11.66 7.57
CA SER A 105 5.06 12.73 6.67
C SER A 105 5.80 12.76 5.33
N GLU A 106 6.96 12.10 5.24
CA GLU A 106 7.76 12.07 4.03
C GLU A 106 7.42 10.91 3.09
N ILE A 107 6.59 9.95 3.54
CA ILE A 107 6.19 8.82 2.69
C ILE A 107 5.42 9.34 1.48
N GLU A 108 5.84 8.95 0.28
CA GLU A 108 5.18 9.35 -0.96
C GLU A 108 4.07 8.36 -1.31
N ILE A 109 2.91 8.90 -1.65
CA ILE A 109 1.70 8.13 -1.98
C ILE A 109 1.25 8.49 -3.39
N MET A 110 1.09 7.48 -4.25
CA MET A 110 0.55 7.68 -5.60
C MET A 110 -0.98 7.76 -5.52
N LEU A 111 -1.55 8.89 -5.89
CA LEU A 111 -3.00 9.07 -5.94
C LEU A 111 -3.59 8.79 -7.31
N ASP A 112 -2.87 9.16 -8.37
CA ASP A 112 -3.33 8.95 -9.75
C ASP A 112 -2.11 8.63 -10.61
N TYR A 113 -2.01 7.38 -11.03
CA TYR A 113 -0.85 6.91 -11.78
C TYR A 113 -0.78 7.53 -13.18
N GLU A 114 -1.93 7.66 -13.87
CA GLU A 114 -1.96 8.22 -15.22
C GLU A 114 -1.57 9.68 -15.25
N LYS A 115 -1.98 10.45 -14.23
CA LYS A 115 -1.70 11.88 -14.11
C LYS A 115 -0.40 12.16 -13.37
N ASP A 116 0.29 11.11 -12.90
CA ASP A 116 1.50 11.26 -12.09
C ASP A 116 1.26 12.15 -10.85
N GLU A 117 0.13 11.93 -10.19
CA GLU A 117 -0.24 12.71 -9.00
C GLU A 117 0.26 12.00 -7.75
N VAL A 118 1.29 12.55 -7.16
CA VAL A 118 1.93 12.03 -5.94
C VAL A 118 1.77 13.05 -4.83
N VAL A 119 1.40 12.57 -3.65
CA VAL A 119 1.34 13.39 -2.43
C VAL A 119 2.16 12.72 -1.35
N THR A 120 2.35 13.40 -0.23
CA THR A 120 2.98 12.79 0.94
C THR A 120 1.93 12.28 1.91
N LEU A 121 2.29 11.34 2.74
CA LEU A 121 1.38 10.88 3.81
C LEU A 121 1.07 12.05 4.76
N GLY A 122 2.00 12.97 4.97
CA GLY A 122 1.75 14.16 5.78
C GLY A 122 0.59 14.99 5.25
N GLU A 123 0.45 15.12 3.94
CA GLU A 123 -0.68 15.83 3.33
C GLU A 123 -2.00 15.10 3.51
N LEU A 124 -1.96 13.76 3.64
CA LEU A 124 -3.16 12.93 3.84
C LEU A 124 -3.52 12.74 5.31
N THR A 125 -2.68 13.21 6.23
CA THR A 125 -2.88 13.07 7.67
C THR A 125 -2.71 14.40 8.39
N PRO A 126 -3.45 15.46 7.98
CA PRO A 126 -3.34 16.74 8.65
C PRO A 126 -3.83 16.64 10.09
N ASN A 127 -3.11 17.27 11.00
CA ASN A 127 -3.48 17.28 12.43
C ASN A 127 -3.62 15.87 13.01
N TRP A 128 -2.71 14.98 12.64
CA TRP A 128 -2.76 13.61 13.14
C TRP A 128 -2.48 13.58 14.64
N TRP A 129 -3.00 12.57 15.32
CA TRP A 129 -3.02 12.53 16.78
C TRP A 129 -1.66 12.23 17.43
N ILE A 130 -0.68 11.72 16.70
CA ILE A 130 0.65 11.41 17.22
C ILE A 130 1.71 12.40 16.75
#